data_e63f3318761e4b3c4f86e02c01615e99
#
_entry.id   e63f3318761e4b3c4f86e02c01615e99
#
_cell.length_a   1.000
_cell.length_b   1.000
_cell.length_c   1.000
_cell.angle_alpha   90.00
_cell.angle_beta   90.00
_cell.angle_gamma   90.00
#
_symmetry.space_group_name_H-M   'P 1'
#
loop_
_entity.id
_entity.type
_entity.pdbx_description
1 polymer ?
#
loop_
_entity_poly.entity_id
_entity_poly.type
_entity_poly.pdbx_seq_one_letter_code
_entity_poly.pdbx_strand_id
1 'polypeptide(L)'
;QWDDLAFETGVLNVSKQVNIVKGELQFSTPKTKSSIRKIVLPPALLDVLREYKKTVVSRWMFPSPLKYDMPISPGVAERQLSRILELAGCKHVRFHDLRHTFATLALQGGMDIKTLSAMLGHVSAATTLDIYTHITDDMQRQAAANIDRGIGKATPSEDSYEPGRNTAP
;
A
#
# COMPACT_ATOMS: atom_id res chain seq x y z
N GLN A 1 9.64 -11.67 -9.07
CA GLN A 1 9.38 -12.55 -10.22
C GLN A 1 7.87 -12.68 -10.41
N TRP A 2 7.44 -13.18 -11.58
CA TRP A 2 6.02 -13.46 -11.83
C TRP A 2 5.47 -14.54 -10.90
N ASP A 3 6.29 -15.53 -10.54
CA ASP A 3 5.92 -16.61 -9.62
C ASP A 3 5.69 -16.13 -8.17
N ASP A 4 6.15 -14.93 -7.84
CA ASP A 4 5.90 -14.31 -6.54
C ASP A 4 4.51 -13.66 -6.45
N LEU A 5 3.74 -13.59 -7.58
CA LEU A 5 2.40 -13.01 -7.66
C LEU A 5 1.35 -14.07 -8.03
N ALA A 6 0.41 -14.33 -7.14
CA ALA A 6 -0.77 -15.14 -7.39
C ALA A 6 -1.89 -14.24 -7.94
N PHE A 7 -2.15 -14.29 -9.25
CA PHE A 7 -3.14 -13.43 -9.92
C PHE A 7 -4.58 -13.70 -9.47
N GLU A 8 -4.88 -14.93 -9.06
CA GLU A 8 -6.22 -15.36 -8.62
C GLU A 8 -6.59 -14.72 -7.29
N THR A 9 -5.62 -14.60 -6.38
CA THR A 9 -5.83 -14.04 -5.03
C THR A 9 -5.32 -12.61 -4.89
N GLY A 10 -4.57 -12.11 -5.88
CA GLY A 10 -3.91 -10.81 -5.82
C GLY A 10 -2.72 -10.74 -4.85
N VAL A 11 -2.27 -11.87 -4.31
CA VAL A 11 -1.21 -11.89 -3.29
C VAL A 11 0.16 -11.85 -3.95
N LEU A 12 0.93 -10.81 -3.63
CA LEU A 12 2.35 -10.67 -3.96
C LEU A 12 3.21 -11.04 -2.75
N ASN A 13 4.11 -12.01 -2.92
CA ASN A 13 5.07 -12.42 -1.90
C ASN A 13 6.38 -11.66 -2.06
N VAL A 14 6.76 -10.89 -1.04
CA VAL A 14 8.05 -10.20 -0.98
C VAL A 14 8.97 -11.00 -0.06
N SER A 15 9.78 -11.89 -0.63
CA SER A 15 10.65 -12.83 0.10
C SER A 15 12.12 -12.73 -0.29
N LYS A 16 12.45 -11.90 -1.28
CA LYS A 16 13.78 -11.75 -1.83
C LYS A 16 14.15 -10.29 -1.91
N GLN A 17 15.42 -9.99 -1.79
CA GLN A 17 15.97 -8.66 -2.03
C GLN A 17 17.13 -8.73 -3.03
N VAL A 18 17.37 -7.62 -3.71
CA VAL A 18 18.47 -7.47 -4.66
C VAL A 18 19.37 -6.35 -4.15
N ASN A 19 20.65 -6.65 -4.04
CA ASN A 19 21.68 -5.70 -3.67
C ASN A 19 22.70 -5.57 -4.80
N ILE A 20 23.39 -4.45 -4.88
CA ILE A 20 24.54 -4.28 -5.77
C ILE A 20 25.80 -4.44 -4.92
N VAL A 21 26.60 -5.46 -5.22
CA VAL A 21 27.87 -5.71 -4.56
C VAL A 21 28.94 -5.76 -5.63
N LYS A 22 29.94 -4.87 -5.54
CA LYS A 22 31.01 -4.74 -6.54
C LYS A 22 30.52 -4.57 -7.99
N GLY A 23 29.39 -3.88 -8.17
CA GLY A 23 28.77 -3.62 -9.48
C GLY A 23 27.87 -4.76 -10.01
N GLU A 24 27.73 -5.87 -9.28
CA GLU A 24 26.91 -7.00 -9.66
C GLU A 24 25.64 -7.09 -8.80
N LEU A 25 24.54 -7.57 -9.38
CA LEU A 25 23.29 -7.85 -8.67
C LEU A 25 23.43 -9.16 -7.88
N GLN A 26 23.29 -9.07 -6.58
CA GLN A 26 23.26 -10.22 -5.69
C GLN A 26 21.87 -10.38 -5.09
N PHE A 27 21.37 -11.61 -5.13
CA PHE A 27 20.08 -11.98 -4.57
C PHE A 27 20.30 -12.59 -3.18
N SER A 28 19.50 -12.14 -2.23
CA SER A 28 19.52 -12.68 -0.87
C SER A 28 18.12 -12.66 -0.27
N THR A 29 17.94 -13.39 0.81
CA THR A 29 16.77 -13.22 1.66
C THR A 29 16.93 -11.94 2.48
N PRO A 30 15.82 -11.24 2.74
CA PRO A 30 15.84 -10.07 3.62
C PRO A 30 16.41 -10.41 5.01
N LYS A 31 17.16 -9.48 5.57
CA LYS A 31 17.84 -9.67 6.87
C LYS A 31 16.89 -9.82 8.06
N THR A 32 15.68 -9.31 7.97
CA THR A 32 14.68 -9.34 9.04
C THR A 32 13.43 -10.08 8.60
N LYS A 33 12.78 -10.79 9.54
CA LYS A 33 11.51 -11.49 9.30
C LYS A 33 10.41 -10.52 8.86
N SER A 34 10.40 -9.29 9.36
CA SER A 34 9.43 -8.24 9.00
C SER A 34 9.57 -7.77 7.55
N SER A 35 10.72 -7.97 6.93
CA SER A 35 10.94 -7.65 5.51
C SER A 35 10.32 -8.69 4.57
N ILE A 36 10.07 -9.92 5.07
CA ILE A 36 9.33 -10.96 4.34
C ILE A 36 7.86 -10.72 4.61
N ARG A 37 7.10 -10.40 3.58
CA ARG A 37 5.69 -10.03 3.72
C ARG A 37 4.87 -10.41 2.50
N LYS A 38 3.57 -10.47 2.72
CA LYS A 38 2.56 -10.62 1.66
C LYS A 38 1.82 -9.30 1.51
N ILE A 39 1.60 -8.89 0.28
CA ILE A 39 0.86 -7.67 -0.06
C ILE A 39 -0.29 -8.10 -0.97
N VAL A 40 -1.51 -7.69 -0.64
CA VAL A 40 -2.65 -7.88 -1.53
C VAL A 40 -2.73 -6.68 -2.47
N LEU A 41 -2.64 -6.93 -3.76
CA LEU A 41 -2.72 -5.90 -4.80
C LEU A 41 -4.18 -5.61 -5.15
N PRO A 42 -4.56 -4.34 -5.39
CA PRO A 42 -5.91 -3.99 -5.82
C PRO A 42 -6.20 -4.55 -7.23
N PRO A 43 -7.48 -4.88 -7.53
CA PRO A 43 -7.87 -5.47 -8.82
C PRO A 43 -7.40 -4.66 -10.03
N ALA A 44 -7.55 -3.34 -9.99
CA ALA A 44 -7.10 -2.47 -11.08
C ALA A 44 -5.61 -2.60 -11.40
N LEU A 45 -4.75 -2.78 -10.38
CA LEU A 45 -3.32 -3.01 -10.58
C LEU A 45 -3.04 -4.41 -11.14
N LEU A 46 -3.83 -5.42 -10.73
CA LEU A 46 -3.71 -6.78 -11.28
C LEU A 46 -4.04 -6.81 -12.78
N ASP A 47 -5.05 -6.04 -13.21
CA ASP A 47 -5.41 -5.95 -14.63
C ASP A 47 -4.28 -5.32 -15.46
N VAL A 48 -3.70 -4.22 -14.97
CA VAL A 48 -2.51 -3.61 -15.59
C VAL A 48 -1.35 -4.60 -15.65
N LEU A 49 -1.09 -5.36 -14.59
CA LEU A 49 -0.01 -6.34 -14.55
C LEU A 49 -0.28 -7.54 -15.47
N ARG A 50 -1.54 -7.98 -15.64
CA ARG A 50 -1.90 -9.04 -16.61
C ARG A 50 -1.62 -8.60 -18.04
N GLU A 51 -2.02 -7.39 -18.41
CA GLU A 51 -1.73 -6.86 -19.75
C GLU A 51 -0.22 -6.68 -19.97
N TYR A 52 0.46 -6.13 -18.99
CA TYR A 52 1.92 -5.97 -19.05
C TYR A 52 2.63 -7.34 -19.19
N LYS A 53 2.19 -8.37 -18.47
CA LYS A 53 2.79 -9.72 -18.54
C LYS A 53 2.76 -10.30 -19.96
N LYS A 54 1.75 -9.95 -20.78
CA LYS A 54 1.66 -10.41 -22.18
C LYS A 54 2.80 -9.86 -23.05
N THR A 55 3.39 -8.71 -22.66
CA THR A 55 4.46 -8.06 -23.39
C THR A 55 5.86 -8.46 -22.92
N VAL A 56 5.96 -9.21 -21.82
CA VAL A 56 7.24 -9.56 -21.17
C VAL A 56 7.52 -11.05 -21.25
N VAL A 57 8.52 -11.42 -22.03
CA VAL A 57 9.03 -12.79 -22.11
C VAL A 57 10.21 -12.92 -21.13
N SER A 58 9.92 -13.03 -19.83
CA SER A 58 10.91 -13.18 -18.78
C SER A 58 10.26 -13.71 -17.50
N ARG A 59 11.03 -14.41 -16.67
CA ARG A 59 10.60 -14.75 -15.30
C ARG A 59 10.52 -13.53 -14.39
N TRP A 60 11.22 -12.44 -14.73
CA TRP A 60 11.23 -11.19 -14.00
C TRP A 60 10.06 -10.32 -14.40
N MET A 61 9.36 -9.76 -13.42
CA MET A 61 8.30 -8.77 -13.69
C MET A 61 8.85 -7.53 -14.40
N PHE A 62 10.04 -7.12 -14.02
CA PHE A 62 10.76 -5.99 -14.61
C PHE A 62 12.15 -6.47 -15.05
N PRO A 63 12.29 -7.01 -16.27
CA PRO A 63 13.57 -7.49 -16.77
C PRO A 63 14.52 -6.35 -17.11
N SER A 64 15.80 -6.64 -17.07
CA SER A 64 16.82 -5.72 -17.55
C SER A 64 16.74 -5.60 -19.08
N PRO A 65 16.78 -4.38 -19.63
CA PRO A 65 16.85 -4.22 -21.09
C PRO A 65 18.22 -4.56 -21.68
N LEU A 66 19.26 -4.68 -20.85
CA LEU A 66 20.66 -4.83 -21.28
C LEU A 66 21.25 -6.18 -20.92
N LYS A 67 20.74 -6.87 -19.92
CA LYS A 67 21.29 -8.14 -19.42
C LYS A 67 20.25 -9.25 -19.52
N TYR A 68 20.60 -10.29 -20.26
CA TYR A 68 19.74 -11.46 -20.39
C TYR A 68 19.45 -12.10 -19.01
N ASP A 69 18.20 -12.49 -18.80
CA ASP A 69 17.71 -13.16 -17.58
C ASP A 69 18.06 -12.49 -16.25
N MET A 70 18.15 -11.17 -16.25
CA MET A 70 18.40 -10.36 -15.05
C MET A 70 17.26 -9.36 -14.84
N PRO A 71 16.94 -9.02 -13.59
CA PRO A 71 15.99 -7.95 -13.33
C PRO A 71 16.61 -6.57 -13.63
N ILE A 72 15.75 -5.58 -13.78
CA ILE A 72 16.18 -4.18 -13.83
C ILE A 72 16.97 -3.83 -12.55
N SER A 73 18.07 -3.12 -12.70
CA SER A 73 18.81 -2.61 -11.53
C SER A 73 18.09 -1.39 -10.91
N PRO A 74 18.23 -1.16 -9.60
CA PRO A 74 17.62 -0.01 -8.93
C PRO A 74 17.94 1.32 -9.60
N GLY A 75 19.20 1.56 -9.95
CA GLY A 75 19.60 2.80 -10.62
C GLY A 75 19.03 2.98 -12.04
N VAL A 76 18.70 1.89 -12.74
CA VAL A 76 17.97 1.99 -14.02
C VAL A 76 16.52 2.35 -13.76
N ALA A 77 15.87 1.74 -12.75
CA ALA A 77 14.49 2.07 -12.38
C ALA A 77 14.35 3.55 -11.98
N GLU A 78 15.29 4.08 -11.20
CA GLU A 78 15.32 5.50 -10.80
C GLU A 78 15.46 6.43 -12.01
N ARG A 79 16.37 6.12 -12.95
CA ARG A 79 16.52 6.91 -14.18
C ARG A 79 15.27 6.88 -15.06
N GLN A 80 14.60 5.73 -15.15
CA GLN A 80 13.35 5.62 -15.91
C GLN A 80 12.24 6.46 -15.26
N LEU A 81 12.11 6.44 -13.94
CA LEU A 81 11.17 7.31 -13.22
C LEU A 81 11.45 8.79 -13.52
N SER A 82 12.70 9.23 -13.38
CA SER A 82 13.09 10.62 -13.65
C SER A 82 12.72 11.04 -15.08
N ARG A 83 12.99 10.18 -16.06
CA ARG A 83 12.64 10.44 -17.46
C ARG A 83 11.11 10.53 -17.67
N ILE A 84 10.34 9.65 -17.05
CA ILE A 84 8.86 9.68 -17.15
C ILE A 84 8.33 10.99 -16.56
N LEU A 85 8.82 11.41 -15.40
CA LEU A 85 8.42 12.65 -14.75
C LEU A 85 8.77 13.89 -15.61
N GLU A 86 9.95 13.90 -16.20
CA GLU A 86 10.39 14.96 -17.11
C GLU A 86 9.47 15.06 -18.33
N LEU A 87 9.20 13.94 -19.01
CA LEU A 87 8.30 13.89 -20.16
C LEU A 87 6.86 14.30 -19.82
N ALA A 88 6.41 14.01 -18.60
CA ALA A 88 5.09 14.38 -18.12
C ALA A 88 5.01 15.82 -17.58
N GLY A 89 6.12 16.58 -17.59
CA GLY A 89 6.15 17.92 -16.99
C GLY A 89 5.92 17.93 -15.47
N CYS A 90 6.15 16.79 -14.80
CA CYS A 90 5.94 16.65 -13.38
C CYS A 90 7.20 17.05 -12.58
N LYS A 91 6.98 17.52 -11.34
CA LYS A 91 8.08 17.77 -10.42
C LYS A 91 8.88 16.48 -10.18
N HIS A 92 10.21 16.59 -10.19
CA HIS A 92 11.10 15.47 -9.86
C HIS A 92 10.84 14.99 -8.42
N VAL A 93 10.65 13.67 -8.28
CA VAL A 93 10.58 12.97 -6.99
C VAL A 93 11.50 11.74 -7.03
N ARG A 94 12.07 11.39 -5.90
CA ARG A 94 12.89 10.18 -5.78
C ARG A 94 12.01 8.93 -5.77
N PHE A 95 12.55 7.80 -6.16
CA PHE A 95 11.81 6.53 -6.12
C PHE A 95 11.26 6.21 -4.71
N HIS A 96 12.02 6.56 -3.67
CA HIS A 96 11.58 6.37 -2.28
C HIS A 96 10.40 7.28 -1.88
N ASP A 97 10.26 8.44 -2.50
CA ASP A 97 9.17 9.38 -2.21
C ASP A 97 7.80 8.82 -2.66
N LEU A 98 7.80 7.92 -3.66
CA LEU A 98 6.59 7.17 -4.05
C LEU A 98 6.04 6.32 -2.89
N ARG A 99 6.93 5.77 -2.07
CA ARG A 99 6.54 5.02 -0.88
C ARG A 99 5.89 5.93 0.18
N HIS A 100 6.43 7.14 0.38
CA HIS A 100 5.83 8.13 1.27
C HIS A 100 4.46 8.59 0.75
N THR A 101 4.35 8.84 -0.55
CA THR A 101 3.08 9.19 -1.20
C THR A 101 2.04 8.09 -0.99
N PHE A 102 2.41 6.82 -1.24
CA PHE A 102 1.52 5.68 -0.99
C PHE A 102 1.07 5.64 0.47
N ALA A 103 2.00 5.79 1.42
CA ALA A 103 1.68 5.75 2.84
C ALA A 103 0.68 6.85 3.24
N THR A 104 0.90 8.08 2.75
CA THR A 104 0.00 9.21 3.00
C THR A 104 -1.40 8.95 2.43
N LEU A 105 -1.49 8.53 1.16
CA LEU A 105 -2.77 8.24 0.51
C LEU A 105 -3.51 7.08 1.17
N ALA A 106 -2.79 6.03 1.59
CA ALA A 106 -3.38 4.89 2.28
C ALA A 106 -3.99 5.29 3.63
N LEU A 107 -3.29 6.12 4.42
CA LEU A 107 -3.79 6.64 5.68
C LEU A 107 -4.99 7.58 5.47
N GLN A 108 -4.93 8.47 4.48
CA GLN A 108 -6.06 9.34 4.10
C GLN A 108 -7.28 8.51 3.66
N GLY A 109 -7.05 7.37 3.00
CA GLY A 109 -8.08 6.40 2.64
C GLY A 109 -8.62 5.56 3.80
N GLY A 110 -8.14 5.80 5.04
CA GLY A 110 -8.63 5.12 6.24
C GLY A 110 -7.91 3.81 6.57
N MET A 111 -6.78 3.50 5.91
CA MET A 111 -5.97 2.34 6.27
C MET A 111 -5.36 2.54 7.65
N ASP A 112 -5.47 1.53 8.52
CA ASP A 112 -4.85 1.58 9.84
C ASP A 112 -3.31 1.46 9.77
N ILE A 113 -2.64 2.08 10.76
CA ILE A 113 -1.16 2.16 10.81
C ILE A 113 -0.49 0.79 10.84
N LYS A 114 -1.09 -0.18 11.52
CA LYS A 114 -0.52 -1.52 11.68
C LYS A 114 -0.53 -2.26 10.35
N THR A 115 -1.63 -2.20 9.62
CA THR A 115 -1.76 -2.76 8.26
C THR A 115 -0.78 -2.09 7.30
N LEU A 116 -0.71 -0.74 7.30
CA LEU A 116 0.23 0.00 6.47
C LEU A 116 1.69 -0.37 6.78
N SER A 117 2.06 -0.43 8.07
CA SER A 117 3.41 -0.81 8.51
C SER A 117 3.77 -2.22 8.04
N ALA A 118 2.83 -3.17 8.13
CA ALA A 118 3.03 -4.55 7.65
C ALA A 118 3.20 -4.59 6.13
N MET A 119 2.40 -3.88 5.35
CA MET A 119 2.52 -3.78 3.89
C MET A 119 3.85 -3.17 3.46
N LEU A 120 4.28 -2.12 4.15
CA LEU A 120 5.55 -1.45 3.88
C LEU A 120 6.76 -2.25 4.38
N GLY A 121 6.58 -3.20 5.32
CA GLY A 121 7.67 -3.96 5.92
C GLY A 121 8.57 -3.09 6.81
N HIS A 122 7.98 -2.14 7.52
CA HIS A 122 8.70 -1.33 8.50
C HIS A 122 9.04 -2.18 9.72
N VAL A 123 10.29 -2.08 10.19
CA VAL A 123 10.77 -2.77 11.40
C VAL A 123 10.14 -2.14 12.66
N SER A 124 9.74 -0.87 12.57
CA SER A 124 9.15 -0.11 13.68
C SER A 124 7.95 0.72 13.18
N ALA A 125 6.89 0.73 13.97
CA ALA A 125 5.76 1.63 13.77
C ALA A 125 6.18 3.11 13.86
N ALA A 126 7.28 3.43 14.54
CA ALA A 126 7.82 4.80 14.64
C ALA A 126 8.09 5.40 13.25
N THR A 127 8.65 4.63 12.31
CA THR A 127 8.89 5.09 10.94
C THR A 127 7.58 5.40 10.19
N THR A 128 6.49 4.73 10.56
CA THR A 128 5.15 5.02 10.01
C THR A 128 4.52 6.20 10.75
N LEU A 129 4.79 6.37 12.04
CA LEU A 129 4.34 7.51 12.84
C LEU A 129 4.95 8.84 12.36
N ASP A 130 6.20 8.86 11.89
CA ASP A 130 6.83 10.07 11.33
C ASP A 130 6.05 10.59 10.11
N ILE A 131 5.45 9.68 9.34
CA ILE A 131 4.53 10.05 8.26
C ILE A 131 3.21 10.59 8.82
N TYR A 132 2.81 10.11 10.01
CA TYR A 132 1.56 10.48 10.69
C TYR A 132 1.59 11.89 11.30
N THR A 133 2.75 12.44 11.63
CA THR A 133 2.87 13.83 12.14
C THR A 133 2.47 14.87 11.10
N HIS A 134 2.38 14.47 9.84
CA HIS A 134 1.86 15.31 8.75
C HIS A 134 0.36 15.06 8.46
N ILE A 135 -0.34 14.34 9.35
CA ILE A 135 -1.80 14.12 9.24
C ILE A 135 -2.49 15.46 9.43
N THR A 136 -3.10 15.90 8.37
CA THR A 136 -3.82 17.16 8.29
C THR A 136 -5.08 17.13 9.16
N ASP A 137 -5.56 18.32 9.57
CA ASP A 137 -6.85 18.54 10.25
C ASP A 137 -8.02 17.82 9.55
N ASP A 138 -7.92 17.56 8.26
CA ASP A 138 -8.94 16.87 7.47
C ASP A 138 -9.15 15.41 7.91
N MET A 139 -8.09 14.71 8.32
CA MET A 139 -8.24 13.33 8.84
C MET A 139 -8.89 13.31 10.22
N GLN A 140 -8.62 14.31 11.07
CA GLN A 140 -9.30 14.44 12.35
C GLN A 140 -10.79 14.73 12.15
N ARG A 141 -11.14 15.61 11.21
CA ARG A 141 -12.53 15.89 10.84
C ARG A 141 -13.23 14.65 10.28
N GLN A 142 -12.55 13.88 9.44
CA GLN A 142 -13.10 12.65 8.86
C GLN A 142 -13.28 11.56 9.92
N ALA A 143 -12.36 11.44 10.87
CA ALA A 143 -12.50 10.56 12.03
C ALA A 143 -13.68 10.98 12.92
N ALA A 144 -13.84 12.27 13.22
CA ALA A 144 -14.96 12.80 13.97
C ALA A 144 -16.30 12.52 13.27
N ALA A 145 -16.38 12.73 11.94
CA ALA A 145 -17.58 12.43 11.15
C ALA A 145 -17.90 10.92 11.10
N ASN A 146 -16.90 10.05 11.16
CA ASN A 146 -17.09 8.60 11.22
C ASN A 146 -17.61 8.17 12.59
N ILE A 147 -17.12 8.78 13.68
CA ILE A 147 -17.59 8.58 15.05
C ILE A 147 -19.06 9.02 15.16
N ASP A 148 -19.39 10.20 14.66
CA ASP A 148 -20.74 10.75 14.69
C ASP A 148 -21.74 9.85 13.95
N ARG A 149 -21.38 9.35 12.77
CA ARG A 149 -22.17 8.35 12.03
C ARG A 149 -22.33 7.01 12.77
N GLY A 150 -21.34 6.64 13.58
CA GLY A 150 -21.39 5.43 14.41
C GLY A 150 -22.34 5.60 15.62
N ILE A 151 -22.32 6.77 16.25
CA ILE A 151 -23.15 7.09 17.41
C ILE A 151 -24.59 7.38 16.98
N GLY A 152 -24.82 8.08 15.85
CA GLY A 152 -26.15 8.41 15.35
C GLY A 152 -27.02 7.20 14.94
N LYS A 153 -26.43 6.01 14.84
CA LYS A 153 -27.18 4.75 14.64
C LYS A 153 -27.65 4.09 15.93
N ALA A 154 -27.33 4.66 17.07
CA ALA A 154 -27.67 4.13 18.41
C ALA A 154 -28.81 4.90 19.11
N THR A 155 -29.66 5.61 18.37
CA THR A 155 -30.89 6.13 18.95
C THR A 155 -31.85 4.96 19.20
N PRO A 156 -32.29 4.72 20.47
CA PRO A 156 -33.33 3.72 20.75
C PRO A 156 -34.64 4.14 20.06
N SER A 157 -35.28 3.23 19.40
CA SER A 157 -36.66 3.38 18.94
C SER A 157 -37.56 3.82 20.10
N GLU A 158 -38.16 4.98 19.97
CA GLU A 158 -39.32 5.38 20.77
C GLU A 158 -40.49 4.43 20.42
N ASP A 159 -40.57 3.32 21.13
CA ASP A 159 -41.79 2.52 21.13
C ASP A 159 -42.04 2.02 22.52
N SER A 160 -43.31 2.28 22.93
CA SER A 160 -44.03 1.72 24.08
C SER A 160 -43.81 2.40 25.45
N TYR A 161 -44.35 3.61 25.59
CA TYR A 161 -44.98 3.94 26.87
C TYR A 161 -46.48 4.18 26.64
N GLU A 162 -47.31 3.15 26.80
CA GLU A 162 -48.76 3.31 27.00
C GLU A 162 -49.04 3.63 28.49
N PRO A 163 -49.64 4.78 28.81
CA PRO A 163 -50.10 5.02 30.17
C PRO A 163 -51.38 4.20 30.42
N GLY A 164 -51.29 3.23 31.32
CA GLY A 164 -52.40 2.41 31.78
C GLY A 164 -53.60 3.23 32.27
N ARG A 165 -54.78 2.96 31.72
CA ARG A 165 -56.06 3.46 32.21
C ARG A 165 -56.31 2.86 33.59
N ASN A 166 -56.30 3.70 34.61
CA ASN A 166 -56.73 3.38 35.93
C ASN A 166 -58.25 3.57 36.00
N THR A 167 -59.01 2.48 35.95
CA THR A 167 -60.45 2.45 36.35
C THR A 167 -60.50 1.83 37.71
N ALA A 168 -60.79 2.63 38.72
CA ALA A 168 -61.23 2.15 40.03
C ALA A 168 -62.71 2.46 40.22
N PRO A 169 -63.47 1.64 40.99
CA PRO A 169 -64.88 1.73 41.16
C PRO A 169 -65.29 2.83 42.15
#